data_ef3f260f6acc3ebcf44d44b1e859fb94
#
_entry.id   ef3f260f6acc3ebcf44d44b1e859fb94
#
_cell.length_a   1.000
_cell.length_b   1.000
_cell.length_c   1.000
_cell.angle_alpha   90.00
_cell.angle_beta   90.00
_cell.angle_gamma   90.00
#
_symmetry.space_group_name_H-M   'P 1'
#
loop_
_entity.id
_entity.type
_entity.pdbx_description
1 polymer ?
#
loop_
_entity_poly.entity_id
_entity_poly.type
_entity_poly.pdbx_seq_one_letter_code
_entity_poly.pdbx_strand_id
1 'polypeptide(L)' 'MINMIKIGQKAVISRNIPSADGMLYRDTKVTIDEIGFPDKDFRVKDDMGKIWYINLSDIRTVE' A
#
# COMPACT_ATOMS: atom_id res chain seq x y z
N MET A 1 -19.31 -9.75 2.13
CA MET A 1 -18.61 -9.45 0.86
C MET A 1 -17.13 -9.31 1.10
N ILE A 2 -16.33 -10.02 0.34
CA ILE A 2 -14.88 -9.98 0.47
C ILE A 2 -14.32 -9.09 -0.62
N ASN A 3 -13.52 -8.12 -0.20
CA ASN A 3 -12.80 -7.30 -1.15
C ASN A 3 -11.49 -7.98 -1.48
N MET A 4 -11.34 -8.35 -2.74
CA MET A 4 -10.11 -8.99 -3.17
C MET A 4 -9.14 -7.95 -3.69
N ILE A 5 -7.96 -7.94 -3.08
CA ILE A 5 -6.89 -7.05 -3.49
C ILE A 5 -6.09 -7.75 -4.57
N LYS A 6 -5.85 -7.07 -5.67
CA LYS A 6 -5.13 -7.63 -6.81
C LYS A 6 -3.89 -6.82 -7.11
N ILE A 7 -2.89 -7.49 -7.67
CA ILE A 7 -1.70 -6.82 -8.19
C ILE A 7 -2.16 -5.87 -9.31
N GLY A 8 -1.66 -4.65 -9.29
CA GLY A 8 -2.05 -3.61 -10.24
C GLY A 8 -3.20 -2.74 -9.78
N GLN A 9 -3.86 -3.12 -8.69
CA GLN A 9 -4.98 -2.37 -8.17
C GLN A 9 -4.51 -1.09 -7.48
N LYS A 10 -5.30 -0.02 -7.63
CA LYS A 10 -5.01 1.24 -6.94
C LYS A 10 -5.57 1.21 -5.53
N ALA A 11 -4.86 1.86 -4.63
CA ALA A 11 -5.28 2.01 -3.25
C ALA A 11 -4.84 3.36 -2.72
N VAL A 12 -5.37 3.73 -1.57
CA VAL A 12 -5.04 4.98 -0.89
C VAL A 12 -4.55 4.63 0.51
N ILE A 13 -3.47 5.26 0.93
CA ILE A 13 -2.92 5.06 2.26
C ILE A 13 -3.87 5.68 3.28
N SER A 14 -4.25 4.91 4.29
CA SER A 14 -5.27 5.34 5.26
C SER A 14 -4.70 6.02 6.50
N ARG A 15 -3.39 5.96 6.70
CA ARG A 15 -2.73 6.60 7.83
C ARG A 15 -1.27 6.86 7.49
N ASN A 16 -0.63 7.74 8.25
CA ASN A 16 0.80 8.00 8.07
C ASN A 16 1.60 6.79 8.53
N ILE A 17 2.53 6.32 7.70
CA ILE A 17 3.34 5.13 7.97
C ILE A 17 4.80 5.52 7.98
N PRO A 18 5.45 5.54 9.15
CA PRO A 18 6.88 5.85 9.21
C PRO A 18 7.72 4.67 8.76
N SER A 19 8.84 4.97 8.14
CA SER A 19 9.80 3.94 7.75
C SER A 19 11.20 4.51 7.85
N ALA A 20 12.19 3.63 7.67
CA ALA A 20 13.59 4.05 7.69
C ALA A 20 13.90 5.05 6.59
N ASP A 21 13.19 4.98 5.48
CA ASP A 21 13.44 5.83 4.32
C ASP A 21 12.57 7.08 4.27
N GLY A 22 11.74 7.28 5.29
CA GLY A 22 10.85 8.43 5.33
C GLY A 22 9.45 8.05 5.72
N MET A 23 8.50 8.92 5.43
CA MET A 23 7.11 8.74 5.82
C MET A 23 6.25 8.53 4.60
N LEU A 24 5.42 7.49 4.63
CA LEU A 24 4.38 7.30 3.63
C LEU A 24 3.11 7.95 4.18
N TYR A 25 2.70 9.04 3.57
CA TYR A 25 1.66 9.89 4.13
C TYR A 25 0.27 9.37 3.83
N ARG A 26 -0.64 9.63 4.75
CA ARG A 26 -2.06 9.39 4.58
C ARG A 26 -2.54 10.06 3.30
N ASP A 27 -3.48 9.40 2.62
CA ASP A 27 -4.10 9.85 1.37
C ASP A 27 -3.20 9.77 0.15
N THR A 28 -2.00 9.22 0.29
CA THR A 28 -1.14 8.97 -0.87
C THR A 28 -1.74 7.83 -1.70
N LYS A 29 -1.79 8.03 -3.00
CA LYS A 29 -2.23 6.99 -3.93
C LYS A 29 -1.07 6.07 -4.26
N VAL A 30 -1.34 4.77 -4.21
CA VAL A 30 -0.34 3.74 -4.51
C VAL A 30 -0.95 2.67 -5.39
N THR A 31 -0.07 1.88 -5.99
CA THR A 31 -0.48 0.73 -6.78
C THR A 31 0.04 -0.53 -6.11
N ILE A 32 -0.80 -1.52 -5.96
CA ILE A 32 -0.39 -2.82 -5.40
C ILE A 32 0.57 -3.49 -6.37
N ASP A 33 1.78 -3.75 -5.92
CA ASP A 33 2.83 -4.30 -6.77
C ASP A 33 3.03 -5.80 -6.52
N GLU A 34 2.91 -6.23 -5.27
CA GLU A 34 3.09 -7.64 -4.91
C GLU A 34 2.31 -7.94 -3.63
N ILE A 35 2.00 -9.21 -3.40
CA ILE A 35 1.17 -9.67 -2.28
C ILE A 35 1.84 -10.86 -1.61
N GLY A 36 1.69 -10.97 -0.28
CA GLY A 36 2.06 -12.19 0.41
C GLY A 36 3.48 -12.25 0.93
N PHE A 37 3.91 -11.22 1.65
CA PHE A 37 5.23 -11.22 2.29
C PHE A 37 5.13 -11.72 3.72
N PRO A 38 6.24 -12.24 4.29
CA PRO A 38 6.20 -12.79 5.64
C PRO A 38 5.79 -11.80 6.72
N ASP A 39 6.24 -10.54 6.62
CA ASP A 39 6.03 -9.54 7.66
C ASP A 39 5.00 -8.49 7.29
N LYS A 40 4.67 -8.40 6.02
CA LYS A 40 3.76 -7.38 5.50
C LYS A 40 2.82 -8.02 4.50
N ASP A 41 1.64 -7.44 4.36
CA ASP A 41 0.65 -7.99 3.43
C ASP A 41 0.96 -7.63 1.99
N PHE A 42 1.47 -6.41 1.76
CA PHE A 42 1.63 -5.89 0.40
C PHE A 42 2.94 -5.16 0.21
N ARG A 43 3.38 -5.17 -1.03
CA ARG A 43 4.37 -4.24 -1.53
C ARG A 43 3.63 -3.31 -2.49
N VAL A 44 3.78 -2.00 -2.31
CA VAL A 44 3.11 -1.01 -3.14
C VAL A 44 4.11 -0.03 -3.70
N LYS A 45 3.72 0.64 -4.77
CA LYS A 45 4.53 1.65 -5.43
C LYS A 45 3.76 2.97 -5.44
N ASP A 46 4.40 4.04 -5.03
CA ASP A 46 3.77 5.36 -5.04
C ASP A 46 3.97 6.06 -6.40
N ASP A 47 3.49 7.30 -6.52
CA ASP A 47 3.58 8.05 -7.77
C ASP A 47 5.01 8.37 -8.19
N MET A 48 5.92 8.34 -7.24
CA MET A 48 7.34 8.61 -7.52
C MET A 48 8.09 7.34 -7.89
N GLY A 49 7.40 6.21 -7.91
CA GLY A 49 8.03 4.93 -8.19
C GLY A 49 8.72 4.30 -7.00
N LYS A 50 8.56 4.86 -5.81
CA LYS A 50 9.17 4.32 -4.61
C LYS A 50 8.36 3.15 -4.08
N ILE A 51 9.07 2.13 -3.60
CA ILE A 51 8.46 0.91 -3.08
C ILE A 51 8.29 1.01 -1.57
N TRP A 52 7.11 0.58 -1.10
CA TRP A 52 6.79 0.55 0.33
C TRP A 52 6.19 -0.80 0.67
N TYR A 53 6.45 -1.27 1.89
CA TYR A 53 5.86 -2.51 2.41
C TYR A 53 4.85 -2.13 3.48
N ILE A 54 3.61 -2.55 3.31
CA ILE A 54 2.51 -2.15 4.19
C ILE A 54 1.56 -3.30 4.45
N ASN A 55 0.63 -3.10 5.38
CA ASN A 55 -0.37 -4.09 5.73
C ASN A 55 -1.75 -3.66 5.26
N LEU A 56 -2.67 -4.61 5.25
CA LEU A 56 -4.05 -4.36 4.82
C LEU A 56 -4.71 -3.22 5.61
N SER A 57 -4.41 -3.13 6.90
CA SER A 57 -4.98 -2.08 7.73
C SER A 57 -4.50 -0.68 7.38
N ASP A 58 -3.48 -0.58 6.53
CA ASP A 58 -2.86 0.69 6.18
C ASP A 58 -3.45 1.29 4.91
N ILE A 59 -4.34 0.59 4.22
CA ILE A 59 -4.87 1.05 2.94
C ILE A 59 -6.38 1.01 2.88
N ARG A 60 -6.92 1.80 1.94
CA ARG A 60 -8.29 1.71 1.46
C ARG A 60 -8.23 1.46 -0.03
N THR A 61 -9.10 0.60 -0.54
CA THR A 61 -9.15 0.39 -1.97
C THR A 61 -9.91 1.52 -2.63
N VAL A 62 -9.56 1.80 -3.88
CA VAL A 62 -10.22 2.84 -4.67
C VAL A 62 -10.96 2.16 -5.80
N GLU A 63 -12.22 2.49 -5.92
CA GLU A 63 -13.08 1.95 -6.98
C GLU A 63 -12.78 2.58 -8.32
#